data_afba64e13e42ec07ec435f17e7ad06d0
#
_entry.id   afba64e13e42ec07ec435f17e7ad06d0
#
_cell.length_a   1.000
_cell.length_b   1.000
_cell.length_c   1.000
_cell.angle_alpha   90.00
_cell.angle_beta   90.00
_cell.angle_gamma   90.00
#
_symmetry.space_group_name_H-M   'P 1'
#
loop_
_entity.id
_entity.type
_entity.pdbx_description
1 polymer ?
#
loop_
_entity_poly.entity_id
_entity_poly.type
_entity_poly.pdbx_seq_one_letter_code
_entity_poly.pdbx_strand_id
1 'polypeptide(L)'
;MKAGIVGLPNVGKSTLFNCLSNAKAQSANFPFCTIEPNIGVVNVPDTRLQTLEELVKPERVLPATVEIVDIAGLVKGASKGEGLGNQFLANIRETDAILHVLRCFDNNNIVHVDGSVNPIRDKETIDIELQLKDLETVEKKLEKVGRAARTGNKEAIKEKEVLDGVKNALEQSKNIRSLELKEEERLEYVKPLQLITDKPVLYVCNVDEAAAKTGNAYVDQVKEAVVGESAGLLILAVSIEADINELDSFEERQMFLEDLGLDEAGAAKLIRAAYSLLNQQTYFTAGEKEVRAWTIPVGTSAPQAAGVIHTDFEKGFIRAEVISYEDYENYGSEAKVKEAGKMRVEGKEYIVQNGDVMHFRFNV
;
A
#
# COMPACT_ATOMS: atom_id res chain seq x y z
N MET A 1 4.97 4.16 -5.93
CA MET A 1 3.56 3.81 -5.68
C MET A 1 3.13 4.39 -4.33
N LYS A 2 1.88 4.88 -4.27
CA LYS A 2 1.38 5.70 -3.17
C LYS A 2 0.15 5.07 -2.53
N ALA A 3 0.11 4.97 -1.19
CA ALA A 3 -1.09 4.60 -0.45
C ALA A 3 -1.67 5.86 0.20
N GLY A 4 -2.96 6.14 -0.04
CA GLY A 4 -3.64 7.31 0.50
C GLY A 4 -4.41 6.97 1.78
N ILE A 5 -4.18 7.73 2.85
CA ILE A 5 -4.96 7.60 4.09
C ILE A 5 -6.24 8.42 3.93
N VAL A 6 -7.39 7.75 4.06
CA VAL A 6 -8.71 8.37 4.02
C VAL A 6 -9.54 8.03 5.25
N GLY A 7 -10.58 8.80 5.53
CA GLY A 7 -11.53 8.58 6.63
C GLY A 7 -12.20 9.88 7.03
N LEU A 8 -13.23 9.80 7.86
CA LEU A 8 -13.93 10.96 8.39
C LEU A 8 -13.01 11.81 9.30
N PRO A 9 -13.37 13.06 9.60
CA PRO A 9 -12.68 13.86 10.61
C PRO A 9 -12.66 13.16 11.97
N ASN A 10 -11.59 13.37 12.75
CA ASN A 10 -11.43 12.89 14.13
C ASN A 10 -11.40 11.35 14.32
N VAL A 11 -11.04 10.59 13.28
CA VAL A 11 -10.85 9.13 13.35
C VAL A 11 -9.39 8.72 13.65
N GLY A 12 -8.45 9.69 13.74
CA GLY A 12 -7.03 9.44 14.02
C GLY A 12 -6.10 9.47 12.81
N LYS A 13 -6.56 9.90 11.61
CA LYS A 13 -5.75 9.91 10.37
C LYS A 13 -4.44 10.69 10.49
N SER A 14 -4.51 11.97 10.87
CA SER A 14 -3.33 12.82 10.93
C SER A 14 -2.36 12.39 12.02
N THR A 15 -2.87 11.88 13.15
CA THR A 15 -2.02 11.27 14.18
C THR A 15 -1.30 10.05 13.63
N LEU A 16 -2.03 9.15 12.95
CA LEU A 16 -1.44 7.97 12.29
C LEU A 16 -0.38 8.37 11.27
N PHE A 17 -0.69 9.32 10.39
CA PHE A 17 0.26 9.83 9.40
C PHE A 17 1.53 10.39 10.05
N ASN A 18 1.39 11.17 11.12
CA ASN A 18 2.52 11.71 11.87
C ASN A 18 3.36 10.59 12.50
N CYS A 19 2.71 9.56 13.08
CA CYS A 19 3.42 8.40 13.62
C CYS A 19 4.25 7.68 12.55
N LEU A 20 3.67 7.46 11.36
CA LEU A 20 4.36 6.83 10.24
C LEU A 20 5.50 7.70 9.69
N SER A 21 5.31 9.01 9.63
CA SER A 21 6.29 9.97 9.07
C SER A 21 7.43 10.27 10.03
N ASN A 22 7.16 10.33 11.36
CA ASN A 22 8.18 10.59 12.38
C ASN A 22 9.11 9.39 12.62
N ALA A 23 8.66 8.16 12.38
CA ALA A 23 9.52 6.99 12.34
C ALA A 23 10.71 7.15 11.36
N LYS A 24 10.60 8.11 10.42
CA LYS A 24 11.65 8.49 9.47
C LYS A 24 12.77 9.36 10.08
N ALA A 25 12.47 10.21 11.05
CA ALA A 25 13.49 11.11 11.64
C ALA A 25 14.57 10.35 12.42
N GLN A 26 14.31 9.09 12.78
CA GLN A 26 15.23 8.25 13.55
C GLN A 26 16.07 7.29 12.68
N SER A 27 15.72 7.09 11.40
CA SER A 27 16.51 6.30 10.46
C SER A 27 17.20 7.23 9.44
N ALA A 28 18.36 7.77 9.85
CA ALA A 28 19.47 8.36 9.09
C ALA A 28 19.22 8.90 7.67
N ASN A 29 19.49 10.19 7.49
CA ASN A 29 20.16 10.84 6.36
C ASN A 29 19.89 10.29 4.93
N PHE A 30 18.67 10.46 4.42
CA PHE A 30 18.43 10.38 2.99
C PHE A 30 18.62 11.78 2.36
N PRO A 31 19.59 11.98 1.45
CA PRO A 31 19.96 13.31 0.94
C PRO A 31 18.97 13.93 -0.07
N PHE A 32 17.86 13.29 -0.44
CA PHE A 32 16.97 13.78 -1.51
C PHE A 32 15.47 13.64 -1.22
N CYS A 33 15.02 13.76 0.01
CA CYS A 33 13.59 13.79 0.29
C CYS A 33 13.08 15.24 0.26
N THR A 34 12.51 15.66 -0.86
CA THR A 34 11.60 16.80 -0.90
C THR A 34 10.38 16.45 -0.06
N ILE A 35 10.17 17.16 1.04
CA ILE A 35 8.98 17.02 1.89
C ILE A 35 7.89 17.83 1.18
N GLU A 36 7.10 17.17 0.34
CA GLU A 36 5.83 17.76 -0.07
C GLU A 36 4.86 17.70 1.14
N PRO A 37 4.09 18.75 1.40
CA PRO A 37 3.10 18.70 2.47
C PRO A 37 2.16 17.51 2.24
N ASN A 38 1.96 16.70 3.27
CA ASN A 38 1.09 15.52 3.28
C ASN A 38 1.61 14.26 2.54
N ILE A 39 2.87 14.21 2.11
CA ILE A 39 3.49 12.98 1.58
C ILE A 39 4.61 12.52 2.51
N GLY A 40 4.47 11.31 3.08
CA GLY A 40 5.49 10.64 3.87
C GLY A 40 6.10 9.49 3.06
N VAL A 41 7.43 9.46 2.91
CA VAL A 41 8.15 8.27 2.42
C VAL A 41 8.60 7.49 3.66
N VAL A 42 8.12 6.30 3.87
CA VAL A 42 8.39 5.50 5.06
C VAL A 42 9.17 4.23 4.72
N ASN A 43 10.06 3.83 5.61
CA ASN A 43 10.83 2.60 5.43
C ASN A 43 9.94 1.38 5.69
N VAL A 44 10.08 0.36 4.84
CA VAL A 44 9.40 -0.93 5.02
C VAL A 44 10.21 -1.77 6.01
N PRO A 45 9.65 -2.11 7.18
CA PRO A 45 10.33 -2.98 8.14
C PRO A 45 10.53 -4.38 7.54
N ASP A 46 11.79 -4.83 7.46
CA ASP A 46 12.17 -6.13 6.92
C ASP A 46 13.36 -6.71 7.71
N THR A 47 13.10 -7.75 8.50
CA THR A 47 14.12 -8.42 9.31
C THR A 47 15.22 -9.06 8.48
N ARG A 48 14.94 -9.45 7.23
CA ARG A 48 15.92 -10.02 6.31
C ARG A 48 17.06 -9.03 6.01
N LEU A 49 16.73 -7.73 5.96
CA LEU A 49 17.73 -6.68 5.73
C LEU A 49 18.72 -6.59 6.90
N GLN A 50 18.24 -6.74 8.13
CA GLN A 50 19.08 -6.77 9.33
C GLN A 50 20.01 -7.98 9.33
N THR A 51 19.50 -9.17 9.02
CA THR A 51 20.32 -10.39 8.90
C THR A 51 21.39 -10.22 7.82
N LEU A 52 21.07 -9.65 6.65
CA LEU A 52 22.05 -9.38 5.61
C LEU A 52 23.10 -8.35 6.05
N GLU A 53 22.74 -7.34 6.82
CA GLU A 53 23.66 -6.37 7.42
C GLU A 53 24.67 -7.06 8.35
N GLU A 54 24.20 -7.95 9.24
CA GLU A 54 25.05 -8.70 10.17
C GLU A 54 26.04 -9.64 9.45
N LEU A 55 25.58 -10.28 8.37
CA LEU A 55 26.37 -11.22 7.60
C LEU A 55 27.41 -10.55 6.68
N VAL A 56 27.03 -9.45 6.04
CA VAL A 56 27.86 -8.75 5.04
C VAL A 56 28.72 -7.66 5.68
N LYS A 57 28.23 -7.02 6.76
CA LYS A 57 28.85 -5.86 7.44
C LYS A 57 29.20 -4.73 6.48
N PRO A 58 28.20 -4.21 5.76
CA PRO A 58 28.40 -3.20 4.74
C PRO A 58 28.72 -1.81 5.36
N GLU A 59 29.21 -0.89 4.54
CA GLU A 59 29.40 0.51 4.95
C GLU A 59 28.05 1.22 5.16
N ARG A 60 26.99 0.81 4.45
CA ARG A 60 25.63 1.38 4.57
C ARG A 60 24.54 0.36 4.24
N VAL A 61 23.36 0.59 4.84
CA VAL A 61 22.15 -0.21 4.63
C VAL A 61 21.01 0.70 4.16
N LEU A 62 20.31 0.31 3.10
CA LEU A 62 19.20 1.06 2.53
C LEU A 62 17.94 0.20 2.48
N PRO A 63 16.91 0.49 3.29
CA PRO A 63 15.63 -0.23 3.27
C PRO A 63 14.79 0.09 2.03
N ALA A 64 13.84 -0.79 1.73
CA ALA A 64 12.74 -0.49 0.82
C ALA A 64 11.84 0.61 1.41
N THR A 65 11.17 1.37 0.56
CA THR A 65 10.30 2.46 1.01
C THR A 65 8.94 2.39 0.34
N VAL A 66 7.91 2.93 1.03
CA VAL A 66 6.58 3.16 0.50
C VAL A 66 6.17 4.61 0.73
N GLU A 67 5.45 5.20 -0.23
CA GLU A 67 4.90 6.54 -0.08
C GLU A 67 3.50 6.45 0.53
N ILE A 68 3.28 7.22 1.60
CA ILE A 68 1.98 7.35 2.27
C ILE A 68 1.56 8.82 2.17
N VAL A 69 0.30 9.04 1.76
CA VAL A 69 -0.26 10.37 1.56
C VAL A 69 -1.37 10.61 2.57
N ASP A 70 -1.27 11.65 3.40
CA ASP A 70 -2.40 12.09 4.23
C ASP A 70 -3.36 12.89 3.36
N ILE A 71 -4.52 12.33 3.12
CA ILE A 71 -5.56 12.99 2.35
C ILE A 71 -6.55 13.62 3.32
N ALA A 72 -6.70 14.94 3.24
CA ALA A 72 -7.60 15.70 4.12
C ALA A 72 -8.97 15.04 4.25
N GLY A 73 -9.56 15.08 5.45
CA GLY A 73 -10.79 14.34 5.75
C GLY A 73 -11.95 14.68 4.81
N LEU A 74 -12.62 13.64 4.32
CA LEU A 74 -13.86 13.77 3.55
C LEU A 74 -14.99 14.24 4.47
N VAL A 75 -15.76 15.20 4.01
CA VAL A 75 -17.06 15.57 4.59
C VAL A 75 -18.17 15.18 3.62
N LYS A 76 -19.30 14.79 4.14
CA LYS A 76 -20.49 14.44 3.36
C LYS A 76 -20.85 15.55 2.35
N GLY A 77 -21.10 15.17 1.09
CA GLY A 77 -21.39 16.11 0.02
C GLY A 77 -20.16 16.58 -0.79
N ALA A 78 -19.00 15.99 -0.57
CA ALA A 78 -17.76 16.35 -1.28
C ALA A 78 -17.84 16.13 -2.79
N SER A 79 -18.62 15.14 -3.25
CA SER A 79 -18.83 14.86 -4.68
C SER A 79 -19.68 15.92 -5.38
N LYS A 80 -20.52 16.65 -4.64
CA LYS A 80 -21.42 17.72 -5.15
C LYS A 80 -20.87 19.14 -4.92
N GLY A 81 -19.78 19.27 -4.13
CA GLY A 81 -19.22 20.55 -3.72
C GLY A 81 -18.24 21.14 -4.72
N GLU A 82 -18.23 22.45 -4.84
CA GLU A 82 -17.13 23.21 -5.45
C GLU A 82 -15.99 23.33 -4.43
N GLY A 83 -14.74 23.14 -4.87
CA GLY A 83 -13.55 23.42 -4.05
C GLY A 83 -12.92 22.18 -3.36
N LEU A 84 -12.85 22.18 -2.03
CA LEU A 84 -12.06 21.19 -1.25
C LEU A 84 -12.45 19.72 -1.48
N GLY A 85 -13.72 19.41 -1.72
CA GLY A 85 -14.18 18.05 -1.98
C GLY A 85 -13.63 17.50 -3.30
N ASN A 86 -13.61 18.30 -4.37
CA ASN A 86 -13.05 17.89 -5.66
C ASN A 86 -11.53 17.69 -5.58
N GLN A 87 -10.84 18.53 -4.80
CA GLN A 87 -9.39 18.38 -4.58
C GLN A 87 -9.08 17.10 -3.79
N PHE A 88 -9.87 16.77 -2.77
CA PHE A 88 -9.79 15.52 -2.04
C PHE A 88 -9.90 14.30 -2.99
N LEU A 89 -10.94 14.27 -3.82
CA LEU A 89 -11.17 13.17 -4.77
C LEU A 89 -10.07 13.07 -5.84
N ALA A 90 -9.48 14.21 -6.25
CA ALA A 90 -8.33 14.25 -7.14
C ALA A 90 -7.09 13.62 -6.48
N ASN A 91 -6.81 13.98 -5.21
CA ASN A 91 -5.68 13.43 -4.47
C ASN A 91 -5.80 11.91 -4.27
N ILE A 92 -7.01 11.39 -3.95
CA ILE A 92 -7.22 9.93 -3.88
C ILE A 92 -6.98 9.28 -5.25
N ARG A 93 -7.39 9.92 -6.35
CA ARG A 93 -7.20 9.37 -7.69
C ARG A 93 -5.74 9.16 -8.04
N GLU A 94 -4.84 9.99 -7.53
CA GLU A 94 -3.39 9.90 -7.73
C GLU A 94 -2.70 8.81 -6.89
N THR A 95 -3.41 8.20 -5.93
CA THR A 95 -2.87 7.08 -5.15
C THR A 95 -3.15 5.73 -5.82
N ASP A 96 -2.35 4.72 -5.50
CA ASP A 96 -2.48 3.35 -6.05
C ASP A 96 -3.31 2.43 -5.15
N ALA A 97 -3.41 2.75 -3.85
CA ALA A 97 -4.18 2.03 -2.84
C ALA A 97 -4.77 2.98 -1.80
N ILE A 98 -5.76 2.52 -1.05
CA ILE A 98 -6.47 3.29 -0.02
C ILE A 98 -6.29 2.62 1.35
N LEU A 99 -5.85 3.40 2.35
CA LEU A 99 -5.85 3.06 3.76
C LEU A 99 -7.05 3.76 4.41
N HIS A 100 -8.15 3.05 4.58
CA HIS A 100 -9.40 3.62 5.09
C HIS A 100 -9.46 3.49 6.61
N VAL A 101 -9.21 4.58 7.33
CA VAL A 101 -9.21 4.62 8.79
C VAL A 101 -10.64 4.78 9.31
N LEU A 102 -11.06 3.83 10.14
CA LEU A 102 -12.36 3.79 10.79
C LEU A 102 -12.19 3.94 12.31
N ARG A 103 -13.01 4.77 12.93
CA ARG A 103 -13.04 4.91 14.38
C ARG A 103 -13.84 3.77 15.00
N CYS A 104 -13.14 2.91 15.75
CA CYS A 104 -13.69 1.75 16.44
C CYS A 104 -13.51 1.85 17.96
N PHE A 105 -13.63 3.03 18.54
CA PHE A 105 -13.52 3.29 19.98
C PHE A 105 -14.43 4.43 20.42
N ASP A 106 -14.89 4.37 21.65
CA ASP A 106 -15.66 5.43 22.29
C ASP A 106 -14.73 6.37 23.08
N ASN A 107 -14.89 7.67 22.88
CA ASN A 107 -14.21 8.70 23.66
C ASN A 107 -15.03 9.98 23.66
N ASN A 108 -15.54 10.34 24.83
CA ASN A 108 -16.42 11.52 25.01
C ASN A 108 -15.70 12.87 24.78
N ASN A 109 -14.37 12.87 24.85
CA ASN A 109 -13.55 14.08 24.62
C ASN A 109 -13.27 14.33 23.13
N ILE A 110 -13.54 13.36 22.27
CA ILE A 110 -13.32 13.46 20.82
C ILE A 110 -14.69 13.50 20.13
N VAL A 111 -15.04 14.66 19.59
CA VAL A 111 -16.33 14.86 18.91
C VAL A 111 -16.38 14.01 17.63
N HIS A 112 -17.49 13.28 17.44
CA HIS A 112 -17.78 12.60 16.19
C HIS A 112 -18.66 13.49 15.30
N VAL A 113 -18.39 13.53 13.97
CA VAL A 113 -19.13 14.40 13.02
C VAL A 113 -20.65 14.13 13.03
N ASP A 114 -21.04 12.84 13.18
CA ASP A 114 -22.44 12.42 13.23
C ASP A 114 -22.97 12.19 14.66
N GLY A 115 -22.27 12.65 15.69
CA GLY A 115 -22.67 12.61 17.10
C GLY A 115 -22.57 11.24 17.78
N SER A 116 -22.28 10.16 17.05
CA SER A 116 -22.09 8.81 17.61
C SER A 116 -21.09 8.01 16.79
N VAL A 117 -20.37 7.08 17.42
CA VAL A 117 -19.46 6.15 16.75
C VAL A 117 -20.27 5.07 16.05
N ASN A 118 -20.05 4.92 14.75
CA ASN A 118 -20.61 3.83 13.96
C ASN A 118 -19.70 3.60 12.72
N PRO A 119 -18.74 2.67 12.78
CA PRO A 119 -17.76 2.47 11.73
C PRO A 119 -18.37 2.03 10.40
N ILE A 120 -19.53 1.37 10.41
CA ILE A 120 -20.22 0.94 9.19
C ILE A 120 -20.81 2.14 8.46
N ARG A 121 -21.59 2.97 9.15
CA ARG A 121 -22.12 4.21 8.59
C ARG A 121 -21.00 5.11 8.07
N ASP A 122 -19.91 5.21 8.80
CA ASP A 122 -18.76 6.05 8.45
C ASP A 122 -18.06 5.54 7.18
N LYS A 123 -17.92 4.21 7.05
CA LYS A 123 -17.44 3.53 5.84
C LYS A 123 -18.36 3.83 4.66
N GLU A 124 -19.67 3.59 4.81
CA GLU A 124 -20.66 3.79 3.77
C GLU A 124 -20.71 5.25 3.30
N THR A 125 -20.55 6.21 4.21
CA THR A 125 -20.50 7.64 3.89
C THR A 125 -19.35 7.95 2.93
N ILE A 126 -18.17 7.40 3.18
CA ILE A 126 -16.99 7.55 2.29
C ILE A 126 -17.24 6.81 0.97
N ASP A 127 -17.68 5.56 1.02
CA ASP A 127 -17.90 4.75 -0.18
C ASP A 127 -18.88 5.42 -1.16
N ILE A 128 -19.99 5.97 -0.67
CA ILE A 128 -20.97 6.69 -1.49
C ILE A 128 -20.34 7.89 -2.22
N GLU A 129 -19.53 8.70 -1.54
CA GLU A 129 -18.86 9.83 -2.18
C GLU A 129 -17.87 9.41 -3.28
N LEU A 130 -17.12 8.32 -3.04
CA LEU A 130 -16.21 7.75 -4.04
C LEU A 130 -16.98 7.15 -5.24
N GLN A 131 -18.06 6.42 -4.97
CA GLN A 131 -18.92 5.81 -5.99
C GLN A 131 -19.60 6.86 -6.86
N LEU A 132 -20.10 7.95 -6.28
CA LEU A 132 -20.69 9.04 -7.05
C LEU A 132 -19.67 9.70 -8.00
N LYS A 133 -18.43 9.84 -7.55
CA LYS A 133 -17.35 10.38 -8.40
C LYS A 133 -16.97 9.44 -9.53
N ASP A 134 -16.94 8.15 -9.26
CA ASP A 134 -16.67 7.14 -10.29
C ASP A 134 -17.83 7.06 -11.28
N LEU A 135 -19.08 7.12 -10.80
CA LEU A 135 -20.27 7.15 -11.65
C LEU A 135 -20.21 8.30 -12.67
N GLU A 136 -19.86 9.52 -12.23
CA GLU A 136 -19.65 10.66 -13.12
C GLU A 136 -18.60 10.35 -14.22
N THR A 137 -17.51 9.68 -13.84
CA THR A 137 -16.42 9.32 -14.76
C THR A 137 -16.89 8.28 -15.79
N VAL A 138 -17.62 7.26 -15.34
CA VAL A 138 -18.15 6.18 -16.19
C VAL A 138 -19.22 6.72 -17.14
N GLU A 139 -20.13 7.58 -16.69
CA GLU A 139 -21.16 8.18 -17.53
C GLU A 139 -20.55 9.03 -18.66
N LYS A 140 -19.56 9.88 -18.37
CA LYS A 140 -18.84 10.63 -19.39
C LYS A 140 -18.15 9.74 -20.42
N LYS A 141 -17.63 8.59 -20.00
CA LYS A 141 -17.01 7.62 -20.92
C LYS A 141 -18.07 6.92 -21.76
N LEU A 142 -19.19 6.49 -21.14
CA LEU A 142 -20.32 5.85 -21.84
C LEU A 142 -20.94 6.74 -22.92
N GLU A 143 -21.04 8.06 -22.72
CA GLU A 143 -21.50 8.98 -23.74
C GLU A 143 -20.63 8.95 -25.01
N LYS A 144 -19.30 8.89 -24.83
CA LYS A 144 -18.34 8.81 -25.95
C LYS A 144 -18.40 7.46 -26.66
N VAL A 145 -18.33 6.38 -25.90
CA VAL A 145 -18.35 4.98 -26.39
C VAL A 145 -19.69 4.67 -27.07
N GLY A 146 -20.81 5.15 -26.52
CA GLY A 146 -22.15 4.95 -27.07
C GLY A 146 -22.33 5.50 -28.48
N ARG A 147 -21.63 6.58 -28.86
CA ARG A 147 -21.65 7.11 -30.24
C ARG A 147 -20.97 6.14 -31.21
N ALA A 148 -19.80 5.59 -30.84
CA ALA A 148 -19.08 4.63 -31.66
C ALA A 148 -19.81 3.27 -31.74
N ALA A 149 -20.41 2.82 -30.64
CA ALA A 149 -21.22 1.59 -30.61
C ALA A 149 -22.43 1.66 -31.58
N ARG A 150 -23.10 2.81 -31.68
CA ARG A 150 -24.22 3.02 -32.63
C ARG A 150 -23.81 2.88 -34.08
N THR A 151 -22.55 3.09 -34.42
CA THR A 151 -22.02 2.93 -35.79
C THR A 151 -21.64 1.47 -36.11
N GLY A 152 -21.87 0.53 -35.18
CA GLY A 152 -21.58 -0.89 -35.37
C GLY A 152 -20.12 -1.29 -35.05
N ASN A 153 -19.32 -0.42 -34.39
CA ASN A 153 -17.99 -0.78 -33.95
C ASN A 153 -18.06 -1.86 -32.86
N LYS A 154 -17.56 -3.06 -33.16
CA LYS A 154 -17.65 -4.24 -32.27
C LYS A 154 -16.92 -4.05 -30.95
N GLU A 155 -15.76 -3.40 -30.95
CA GLU A 155 -14.97 -3.13 -29.76
C GLU A 155 -15.70 -2.12 -28.85
N ALA A 156 -16.24 -1.03 -29.43
CA ALA A 156 -17.05 -0.09 -28.68
C ALA A 156 -18.35 -0.69 -28.11
N ILE A 157 -18.93 -1.69 -28.77
CA ILE A 157 -20.09 -2.42 -28.24
C ILE A 157 -19.67 -3.20 -26.99
N LYS A 158 -18.55 -3.95 -27.05
CA LYS A 158 -18.03 -4.71 -25.91
C LYS A 158 -17.63 -3.80 -24.74
N GLU A 159 -16.89 -2.72 -25.03
CA GLU A 159 -16.55 -1.71 -24.01
C GLU A 159 -17.80 -1.15 -23.33
N LYS A 160 -18.84 -0.83 -24.11
CA LYS A 160 -20.10 -0.33 -23.58
C LYS A 160 -20.79 -1.33 -22.66
N GLU A 161 -20.85 -2.62 -23.01
CA GLU A 161 -21.45 -3.68 -22.18
C GLU A 161 -20.74 -3.78 -20.82
N VAL A 162 -19.41 -3.77 -20.79
CA VAL A 162 -18.62 -3.79 -19.54
C VAL A 162 -18.90 -2.54 -18.71
N LEU A 163 -18.87 -1.36 -19.33
CA LEU A 163 -19.09 -0.10 -18.62
C LEU A 163 -20.53 0.08 -18.13
N ASP A 164 -21.54 -0.46 -18.83
CA ASP A 164 -22.93 -0.51 -18.35
C ASP A 164 -23.01 -1.40 -17.08
N GLY A 165 -22.30 -2.52 -17.04
CA GLY A 165 -22.17 -3.36 -15.84
C GLY A 165 -21.53 -2.62 -14.67
N VAL A 166 -20.44 -1.89 -14.91
CA VAL A 166 -19.76 -1.03 -13.93
C VAL A 166 -20.72 0.06 -13.41
N LYS A 167 -21.43 0.75 -14.31
CA LYS A 167 -22.44 1.76 -13.94
C LYS A 167 -23.51 1.18 -13.03
N ASN A 168 -24.11 0.06 -13.42
CA ASN A 168 -25.15 -0.60 -12.63
C ASN A 168 -24.67 -0.99 -11.23
N ALA A 169 -23.41 -1.41 -11.08
CA ALA A 169 -22.84 -1.74 -9.78
C ALA A 169 -22.72 -0.49 -8.90
N LEU A 170 -22.22 0.63 -9.45
CA LEU A 170 -22.11 1.90 -8.73
C LEU A 170 -23.49 2.43 -8.31
N GLU A 171 -24.51 2.33 -9.17
CA GLU A 171 -25.90 2.71 -8.85
C GLU A 171 -26.52 1.82 -7.75
N GLN A 172 -26.01 0.60 -7.57
CA GLN A 172 -26.37 -0.32 -6.47
C GLN A 172 -25.47 -0.17 -5.23
N SER A 173 -24.68 0.91 -5.14
CA SER A 173 -23.74 1.17 -4.05
C SER A 173 -22.70 0.06 -3.86
N LYS A 174 -22.24 -0.57 -4.95
CA LYS A 174 -21.16 -1.57 -4.95
C LYS A 174 -19.85 -0.95 -5.40
N ASN A 175 -18.77 -1.26 -4.68
CA ASN A 175 -17.44 -0.86 -5.08
C ASN A 175 -16.93 -1.72 -6.24
N ILE A 176 -16.24 -1.11 -7.22
CA ILE A 176 -15.83 -1.79 -8.45
C ILE A 176 -14.81 -2.91 -8.19
N ARG A 177 -13.98 -2.79 -7.16
CA ARG A 177 -13.04 -3.84 -6.73
C ARG A 177 -13.72 -5.17 -6.38
N SER A 178 -15.00 -5.16 -5.99
CA SER A 178 -15.77 -6.36 -5.65
C SER A 178 -16.47 -7.03 -6.85
N LEU A 179 -16.38 -6.45 -8.06
CA LEU A 179 -16.99 -7.02 -9.24
C LEU A 179 -16.16 -8.16 -9.81
N GLU A 180 -16.82 -9.24 -10.16
CA GLU A 180 -16.25 -10.34 -10.92
C GLU A 180 -16.21 -9.97 -12.41
N LEU A 181 -15.13 -9.30 -12.83
CA LEU A 181 -14.84 -8.99 -14.22
C LEU A 181 -13.72 -9.91 -14.70
N LYS A 182 -13.73 -10.26 -15.99
CA LYS A 182 -12.59 -10.91 -16.61
C LYS A 182 -11.38 -9.98 -16.54
N GLU A 183 -10.20 -10.53 -16.25
CA GLU A 183 -8.98 -9.73 -16.10
C GLU A 183 -8.67 -8.89 -17.35
N GLU A 184 -8.86 -9.47 -18.55
CA GLU A 184 -8.71 -8.75 -19.82
C GLU A 184 -9.64 -7.53 -19.91
N GLU A 185 -10.92 -7.68 -19.53
CA GLU A 185 -11.93 -6.62 -19.58
C GLU A 185 -11.63 -5.53 -18.54
N ARG A 186 -11.17 -5.93 -17.34
CA ARG A 186 -10.73 -4.98 -16.31
C ARG A 186 -9.53 -4.16 -16.78
N LEU A 187 -8.52 -4.81 -17.35
CA LEU A 187 -7.30 -4.14 -17.82
C LEU A 187 -7.58 -3.20 -19.02
N GLU A 188 -8.43 -3.64 -19.95
CA GLU A 188 -8.67 -2.91 -21.19
C GLU A 188 -9.67 -1.75 -21.01
N TYR A 189 -10.76 -1.94 -20.25
CA TYR A 189 -11.86 -0.98 -20.22
C TYR A 189 -12.03 -0.24 -18.88
N VAL A 190 -11.64 -0.85 -17.75
CA VAL A 190 -11.84 -0.26 -16.41
C VAL A 190 -10.60 0.47 -15.92
N LYS A 191 -9.44 -0.18 -15.98
CA LYS A 191 -8.18 0.35 -15.45
C LYS A 191 -7.77 1.71 -16.05
N PRO A 192 -7.98 1.99 -17.36
CA PRO A 192 -7.70 3.30 -17.96
C PRO A 192 -8.56 4.45 -17.38
N LEU A 193 -9.69 4.15 -16.74
CA LEU A 193 -10.56 5.15 -16.13
C LEU A 193 -10.06 5.59 -14.74
N GLN A 194 -9.11 4.86 -14.16
CA GLN A 194 -8.57 5.12 -12.82
C GLN A 194 -9.66 5.33 -11.77
N LEU A 195 -10.66 4.42 -11.77
CA LEU A 195 -11.78 4.48 -10.84
C LEU A 195 -11.26 4.32 -9.40
N ILE A 196 -11.77 5.17 -8.51
CA ILE A 196 -11.33 5.19 -7.12
C ILE A 196 -11.80 3.93 -6.38
N THR A 197 -13.03 3.48 -6.67
CA THR A 197 -13.61 2.30 -6.03
C THR A 197 -13.10 0.98 -6.61
N ASP A 198 -12.27 1.01 -7.67
CA ASP A 198 -11.53 -0.14 -8.20
C ASP A 198 -10.18 -0.37 -7.50
N LYS A 199 -9.68 0.65 -6.77
CA LYS A 199 -8.40 0.55 -6.06
C LYS A 199 -8.47 -0.45 -4.91
N PRO A 200 -7.38 -1.18 -4.63
CA PRO A 200 -7.27 -2.01 -3.44
C PRO A 200 -7.40 -1.17 -2.17
N VAL A 201 -8.07 -1.71 -1.16
CA VAL A 201 -8.34 -1.02 0.11
C VAL A 201 -7.91 -1.88 1.31
N LEU A 202 -7.33 -1.22 2.31
CA LEU A 202 -7.10 -1.76 3.64
C LEU A 202 -7.94 -0.94 4.63
N TYR A 203 -8.87 -1.58 5.31
CA TYR A 203 -9.59 -0.97 6.42
C TYR A 203 -8.74 -1.00 7.67
N VAL A 204 -8.46 0.16 8.23
CA VAL A 204 -7.68 0.34 9.46
C VAL A 204 -8.65 0.67 10.59
N CYS A 205 -8.98 -0.33 11.41
CA CYS A 205 -9.83 -0.17 12.57
C CYS A 205 -9.01 0.45 13.71
N ASN A 206 -9.15 1.77 13.92
CA ASN A 206 -8.53 2.46 15.04
C ASN A 206 -9.34 2.21 16.30
N VAL A 207 -8.75 1.46 17.24
CA VAL A 207 -9.35 1.03 18.51
C VAL A 207 -8.69 1.74 19.70
N ASP A 208 -9.28 1.59 20.90
CA ASP A 208 -8.60 1.92 22.14
C ASP A 208 -7.48 0.91 22.50
N GLU A 209 -6.66 1.25 23.48
CA GLU A 209 -5.53 0.43 23.91
C GLU A 209 -5.94 -0.97 24.34
N ALA A 210 -7.05 -1.11 25.07
CA ALA A 210 -7.54 -2.39 25.57
C ALA A 210 -7.92 -3.36 24.43
N ALA A 211 -8.34 -2.83 23.28
CA ALA A 211 -8.74 -3.58 22.12
C ALA A 211 -7.62 -3.76 21.08
N ALA A 212 -6.42 -3.23 21.30
CA ALA A 212 -5.31 -3.23 20.32
C ALA A 212 -4.91 -4.62 19.85
N LYS A 213 -4.99 -5.63 20.73
CA LYS A 213 -4.61 -7.03 20.44
C LYS A 213 -5.73 -7.84 19.80
N THR A 214 -6.93 -7.72 20.30
CA THR A 214 -8.05 -8.64 19.96
C THR A 214 -9.16 -7.99 19.15
N GLY A 215 -9.22 -6.66 19.12
CA GLY A 215 -10.35 -5.90 18.59
C GLY A 215 -11.51 -5.84 19.60
N ASN A 216 -12.63 -5.34 19.12
CA ASN A 216 -13.86 -5.15 19.88
C ASN A 216 -15.10 -5.35 18.98
N ALA A 217 -16.30 -5.14 19.52
CA ALA A 217 -17.54 -5.32 18.77
C ALA A 217 -17.65 -4.45 17.51
N TYR A 218 -17.04 -3.25 17.49
CA TYR A 218 -16.98 -2.40 16.30
C TYR A 218 -16.13 -3.05 15.19
N VAL A 219 -15.00 -3.64 15.57
CA VAL A 219 -14.12 -4.36 14.63
C VAL A 219 -14.84 -5.57 14.03
N ASP A 220 -15.61 -6.31 14.83
CA ASP A 220 -16.34 -7.47 14.34
C ASP A 220 -17.45 -7.06 13.35
N GLN A 221 -18.14 -5.95 13.60
CA GLN A 221 -19.08 -5.37 12.63
C GLN A 221 -18.38 -5.01 11.30
N VAL A 222 -17.19 -4.39 11.37
CA VAL A 222 -16.42 -4.07 10.14
C VAL A 222 -16.00 -5.33 9.41
N LYS A 223 -15.51 -6.35 10.11
CA LYS A 223 -15.16 -7.65 9.50
C LYS A 223 -16.33 -8.25 8.72
N GLU A 224 -17.52 -8.28 9.33
CA GLU A 224 -18.73 -8.78 8.67
C GLU A 224 -19.12 -7.94 7.44
N ALA A 225 -19.05 -6.62 7.56
CA ALA A 225 -19.46 -5.71 6.48
C ALA A 225 -18.53 -5.73 5.26
N VAL A 226 -17.25 -6.11 5.43
CA VAL A 226 -16.28 -6.15 4.32
C VAL A 226 -16.10 -7.54 3.71
N VAL A 227 -16.86 -8.53 4.17
CA VAL A 227 -16.87 -9.88 3.56
C VAL A 227 -17.25 -9.76 2.08
N GLY A 228 -16.39 -10.28 1.19
CA GLY A 228 -16.61 -10.23 -0.26
C GLY A 228 -16.16 -8.94 -0.95
N GLU A 229 -15.59 -7.95 -0.22
CA GLU A 229 -15.09 -6.71 -0.84
C GLU A 229 -13.68 -6.82 -1.45
N SER A 230 -13.03 -7.97 -1.35
CA SER A 230 -11.60 -8.12 -1.72
C SER A 230 -10.70 -7.08 -1.02
N ALA A 231 -10.97 -6.84 0.27
CA ALA A 231 -10.32 -5.82 1.08
C ALA A 231 -9.57 -6.44 2.26
N GLY A 232 -8.45 -5.83 2.65
CA GLY A 232 -7.75 -6.16 3.89
C GLY A 232 -8.37 -5.46 5.11
N LEU A 233 -8.10 -5.98 6.32
CA LEU A 233 -8.46 -5.36 7.59
C LEU A 233 -7.28 -5.44 8.55
N LEU A 234 -6.99 -4.32 9.21
CA LEU A 234 -5.95 -4.19 10.23
C LEU A 234 -6.53 -3.53 11.49
N ILE A 235 -6.20 -4.08 12.66
CA ILE A 235 -6.53 -3.50 13.97
C ILE A 235 -5.29 -2.73 14.46
N LEU A 236 -5.48 -1.51 14.93
CA LEU A 236 -4.42 -0.63 15.35
C LEU A 236 -4.95 0.38 16.37
N ALA A 237 -4.23 0.61 17.48
CA ALA A 237 -4.49 1.69 18.41
C ALA A 237 -3.55 2.86 18.12
N VAL A 238 -4.07 3.93 17.50
CA VAL A 238 -3.26 5.10 17.12
C VAL A 238 -2.66 5.82 18.34
N SER A 239 -3.30 5.74 19.51
CA SER A 239 -2.74 6.25 20.78
C SER A 239 -1.43 5.57 21.14
N ILE A 240 -1.40 4.23 21.09
CA ILE A 240 -0.17 3.43 21.33
C ILE A 240 0.96 3.84 20.38
N GLU A 241 0.65 4.03 19.09
CA GLU A 241 1.65 4.45 18.11
C GLU A 241 2.22 5.85 18.42
N ALA A 242 1.37 6.76 18.93
CA ALA A 242 1.82 8.07 19.35
C ALA A 242 2.76 7.98 20.56
N ASP A 243 2.41 7.17 21.57
CA ASP A 243 3.23 6.95 22.75
C ASP A 243 4.58 6.30 22.40
N ILE A 244 4.61 5.28 21.51
CA ILE A 244 5.84 4.65 21.01
C ILE A 244 6.76 5.68 20.34
N ASN A 245 6.20 6.65 19.61
CA ASN A 245 7.02 7.67 18.96
C ASN A 245 7.64 8.68 19.92
N GLU A 246 7.14 8.80 21.14
CA GLU A 246 7.70 9.65 22.19
C GLU A 246 8.86 8.96 22.93
N LEU A 247 9.03 7.63 22.78
CA LEU A 247 10.11 6.89 23.41
C LEU A 247 11.42 7.03 22.63
N ASP A 248 12.50 7.30 23.33
CA ASP A 248 13.80 7.63 22.73
C ASP A 248 14.58 6.40 22.26
N SER A 249 14.54 5.28 23.02
CA SER A 249 15.34 4.10 22.75
C SER A 249 14.53 2.93 22.16
N PHE A 250 15.22 2.03 21.47
CA PHE A 250 14.63 0.80 20.96
C PHE A 250 14.19 -0.12 22.12
N GLU A 251 14.99 -0.19 23.17
CA GLU A 251 14.74 -0.99 24.36
C GLU A 251 13.46 -0.54 25.07
N GLU A 252 13.27 0.77 25.25
CA GLU A 252 12.04 1.32 25.85
C GLU A 252 10.80 0.96 25.02
N ARG A 253 10.89 1.02 23.71
CA ARG A 253 9.79 0.63 22.80
C ARG A 253 9.46 -0.84 22.91
N GLN A 254 10.47 -1.70 22.97
CA GLN A 254 10.29 -3.14 23.15
C GLN A 254 9.61 -3.45 24.49
N MET A 255 10.08 -2.86 25.59
CA MET A 255 9.47 -3.03 26.91
C MET A 255 8.02 -2.56 26.92
N PHE A 256 7.72 -1.42 26.29
CA PHE A 256 6.38 -0.89 26.22
C PHE A 256 5.43 -1.81 25.43
N LEU A 257 5.90 -2.36 24.30
CA LEU A 257 5.12 -3.34 23.53
C LEU A 257 4.91 -4.64 24.31
N GLU A 258 5.92 -5.15 25.01
CA GLU A 258 5.82 -6.34 25.86
C GLU A 258 4.81 -6.16 27.00
N ASP A 259 4.81 -5.00 27.66
CA ASP A 259 3.86 -4.66 28.73
C ASP A 259 2.40 -4.66 28.21
N LEU A 260 2.19 -4.24 26.96
CA LEU A 260 0.89 -4.28 26.29
C LEU A 260 0.55 -5.67 25.69
N GLY A 261 1.49 -6.62 25.72
CA GLY A 261 1.36 -7.94 25.11
C GLY A 261 1.28 -7.88 23.58
N LEU A 262 1.93 -6.89 22.97
CA LEU A 262 2.03 -6.71 21.52
C LEU A 262 3.41 -7.20 21.04
N ASP A 263 3.43 -7.97 19.96
CA ASP A 263 4.68 -8.51 19.40
C ASP A 263 5.47 -7.43 18.62
N GLU A 264 4.76 -6.43 18.09
CA GLU A 264 5.35 -5.33 17.30
C GLU A 264 4.40 -4.12 17.23
N ALA A 265 4.95 -2.97 16.86
CA ALA A 265 4.19 -1.74 16.62
C ALA A 265 3.17 -1.92 15.48
N GLY A 266 1.97 -1.39 15.64
CA GLY A 266 0.92 -1.43 14.63
C GLY A 266 1.30 -0.66 13.37
N ALA A 267 2.10 0.42 13.50
CA ALA A 267 2.67 1.15 12.37
C ALA A 267 3.52 0.25 11.46
N ALA A 268 4.34 -0.64 12.03
CA ALA A 268 5.13 -1.61 11.26
C ALA A 268 4.24 -2.60 10.49
N LYS A 269 3.18 -3.11 11.14
CA LYS A 269 2.17 -3.95 10.48
C LYS A 269 1.49 -3.21 9.33
N LEU A 270 1.09 -1.96 9.56
CA LEU A 270 0.42 -1.13 8.56
C LEU A 270 1.31 -0.87 7.34
N ILE A 271 2.59 -0.53 7.54
CA ILE A 271 3.53 -0.30 6.45
C ILE A 271 3.69 -1.55 5.58
N ARG A 272 3.88 -2.73 6.21
CA ARG A 272 3.98 -4.00 5.46
C ARG A 272 2.67 -4.35 4.75
N ALA A 273 1.53 -4.14 5.40
CA ALA A 273 0.22 -4.36 4.78
C ALA A 273 -0.01 -3.43 3.59
N ALA A 274 0.35 -2.15 3.69
CA ALA A 274 0.28 -1.18 2.59
C ALA A 274 1.21 -1.57 1.44
N TYR A 275 2.43 -2.03 1.73
CA TYR A 275 3.40 -2.50 0.75
C TYR A 275 2.86 -3.71 -0.03
N SER A 276 2.29 -4.69 0.68
CA SER A 276 1.65 -5.86 0.08
C SER A 276 0.39 -5.48 -0.72
N LEU A 277 -0.43 -4.56 -0.20
CA LEU A 277 -1.64 -4.06 -0.87
C LEU A 277 -1.32 -3.40 -2.22
N LEU A 278 -0.17 -2.75 -2.31
CA LEU A 278 0.37 -2.15 -3.54
C LEU A 278 0.97 -3.19 -4.51
N ASN A 279 0.82 -4.48 -4.21
CA ASN A 279 1.39 -5.59 -4.99
C ASN A 279 2.91 -5.46 -5.18
N GLN A 280 3.62 -4.97 -4.14
CA GLN A 280 5.05 -4.80 -4.14
C GLN A 280 5.75 -5.98 -3.47
N GLN A 281 6.96 -6.25 -3.93
CA GLN A 281 7.88 -7.20 -3.30
C GLN A 281 9.30 -6.64 -3.28
N THR A 282 10.16 -7.28 -2.47
CA THR A 282 11.52 -6.84 -2.25
C THR A 282 12.51 -7.88 -2.79
N TYR A 283 13.51 -7.42 -3.53
CA TYR A 283 14.76 -8.15 -3.72
C TYR A 283 15.92 -7.36 -3.11
N PHE A 284 17.04 -8.01 -2.87
CA PHE A 284 18.21 -7.41 -2.23
C PHE A 284 19.41 -7.40 -3.17
N THR A 285 20.26 -6.39 -3.00
CA THR A 285 21.65 -6.43 -3.44
C THR A 285 22.54 -6.39 -2.20
N ALA A 286 23.51 -7.28 -2.11
CA ALA A 286 24.39 -7.41 -0.95
C ALA A 286 25.85 -7.29 -1.39
N GLY A 287 26.56 -6.31 -0.82
CA GLY A 287 27.98 -6.07 -1.09
C GLY A 287 28.62 -5.24 0.03
N GLU A 288 29.97 -5.24 0.08
CA GLU A 288 30.74 -4.56 1.14
C GLU A 288 30.41 -3.06 1.29
N LYS A 289 30.12 -2.38 0.19
CA LYS A 289 29.76 -0.95 0.21
C LYS A 289 28.32 -0.70 0.63
N GLU A 290 27.41 -1.58 0.22
CA GLU A 290 25.98 -1.37 0.42
C GLU A 290 25.23 -2.70 0.45
N VAL A 291 24.33 -2.83 1.43
CA VAL A 291 23.21 -3.76 1.38
C VAL A 291 21.95 -2.94 1.17
N ARG A 292 21.17 -3.30 0.14
CA ARG A 292 19.97 -2.53 -0.21
C ARG A 292 18.80 -3.41 -0.55
N ALA A 293 17.65 -3.04 -0.02
CA ALA A 293 16.35 -3.58 -0.39
C ALA A 293 15.73 -2.74 -1.53
N TRP A 294 15.36 -3.41 -2.62
CA TRP A 294 14.78 -2.79 -3.81
C TRP A 294 13.32 -3.16 -3.93
N THR A 295 12.47 -2.16 -4.16
CA THR A 295 11.04 -2.35 -4.35
C THR A 295 10.72 -2.58 -5.83
N ILE A 296 10.00 -3.66 -6.12
CA ILE A 296 9.49 -4.01 -7.45
C ILE A 296 8.06 -4.53 -7.36
N PRO A 297 7.23 -4.37 -8.41
CA PRO A 297 5.96 -5.08 -8.51
C PRO A 297 6.15 -6.59 -8.53
N VAL A 298 5.20 -7.33 -7.95
CA VAL A 298 5.14 -8.79 -8.09
C VAL A 298 5.01 -9.16 -9.57
N GLY A 299 5.75 -10.17 -10.03
CA GLY A 299 5.79 -10.58 -11.44
C GLY A 299 6.82 -9.84 -12.31
N THR A 300 7.66 -8.98 -11.70
CA THR A 300 8.75 -8.28 -12.40
C THR A 300 9.83 -9.24 -12.87
N SER A 301 10.24 -9.12 -14.14
CA SER A 301 11.34 -9.90 -14.70
C SER A 301 12.71 -9.37 -14.27
N ALA A 302 13.75 -10.21 -14.35
CA ALA A 302 15.12 -9.84 -13.96
C ALA A 302 15.67 -8.59 -14.69
N PRO A 303 15.47 -8.40 -16.01
CA PRO A 303 15.88 -7.16 -16.67
C PRO A 303 15.17 -5.92 -16.12
N GLN A 304 13.84 -6.02 -15.90
CA GLN A 304 13.06 -4.92 -15.32
C GLN A 304 13.50 -4.59 -13.88
N ALA A 305 13.81 -5.61 -13.07
CA ALA A 305 14.35 -5.41 -11.73
C ALA A 305 15.74 -4.73 -11.79
N ALA A 306 16.61 -5.11 -12.72
CA ALA A 306 17.87 -4.41 -12.95
C ALA A 306 17.65 -2.95 -13.36
N GLY A 307 16.59 -2.67 -14.12
CA GLY A 307 16.17 -1.32 -14.54
C GLY A 307 15.82 -0.39 -13.38
N VAL A 308 15.34 -0.92 -12.27
CA VAL A 308 15.07 -0.15 -11.05
C VAL A 308 16.36 0.41 -10.43
N ILE A 309 17.48 -0.28 -10.60
CA ILE A 309 18.80 0.21 -10.18
C ILE A 309 19.28 1.31 -11.13
N HIS A 310 19.29 1.03 -12.42
CA HIS A 310 19.64 1.97 -13.47
C HIS A 310 19.11 1.49 -14.83
N THR A 311 18.65 2.40 -15.68
CA THR A 311 18.11 2.10 -17.02
C THR A 311 19.09 1.37 -17.93
N ASP A 312 20.39 1.61 -17.77
CA ASP A 312 21.43 0.94 -18.56
C ASP A 312 21.56 -0.54 -18.15
N PHE A 313 21.27 -0.90 -16.90
CA PHE A 313 21.27 -2.28 -16.44
C PHE A 313 20.18 -3.10 -17.12
N GLU A 314 19.01 -2.51 -17.34
CA GLU A 314 17.92 -3.14 -18.09
C GLU A 314 18.31 -3.34 -19.57
N LYS A 315 18.78 -2.28 -20.23
CA LYS A 315 19.15 -2.30 -21.65
C LYS A 315 20.30 -3.25 -21.95
N GLY A 316 21.31 -3.23 -21.09
CA GLY A 316 22.52 -4.05 -21.23
C GLY A 316 22.44 -5.41 -20.51
N PHE A 317 21.28 -5.81 -20.00
CA PHE A 317 21.13 -7.03 -19.20
C PHE A 317 21.63 -8.28 -19.94
N ILE A 318 22.51 -9.02 -19.28
CA ILE A 318 23.05 -10.29 -19.76
C ILE A 318 22.46 -11.46 -18.97
N ARG A 319 22.61 -11.42 -17.64
CA ARG A 319 22.15 -12.44 -16.69
C ARG A 319 22.12 -11.89 -15.27
N ALA A 320 21.41 -12.57 -14.38
CA ALA A 320 21.45 -12.36 -12.95
C ALA A 320 22.04 -13.56 -12.22
N GLU A 321 22.92 -13.33 -11.26
CA GLU A 321 23.34 -14.32 -10.27
C GLU A 321 22.38 -14.15 -9.09
N VAL A 322 21.65 -15.22 -8.73
CA VAL A 322 20.54 -15.17 -7.78
C VAL A 322 20.76 -16.17 -6.67
N ILE A 323 20.63 -15.71 -5.43
CA ILE A 323 20.65 -16.54 -4.22
C ILE A 323 19.33 -16.28 -3.50
N SER A 324 18.61 -17.32 -3.02
CA SER A 324 17.49 -17.10 -2.13
C SER A 324 17.96 -16.55 -0.78
N TYR A 325 17.14 -15.73 -0.13
CA TYR A 325 17.48 -15.22 1.20
C TYR A 325 17.79 -16.35 2.18
N GLU A 326 16.99 -17.41 2.16
CA GLU A 326 17.15 -18.58 3.04
C GLU A 326 18.51 -19.27 2.83
N ASP A 327 18.95 -19.45 1.58
CA ASP A 327 20.26 -20.00 1.29
C ASP A 327 21.39 -19.05 1.75
N TYR A 328 21.20 -17.72 1.58
CA TYR A 328 22.18 -16.74 2.03
C TYR A 328 22.33 -16.75 3.56
N GLU A 329 21.22 -16.79 4.29
CA GLU A 329 21.18 -16.89 5.76
C GLU A 329 21.82 -18.18 6.26
N ASN A 330 21.44 -19.34 5.67
CA ASN A 330 21.90 -20.66 6.08
C ASN A 330 23.42 -20.85 5.88
N TYR A 331 23.97 -20.35 4.78
CA TYR A 331 25.40 -20.49 4.47
C TYR A 331 26.24 -19.30 4.97
N GLY A 332 25.63 -18.18 5.29
CA GLY A 332 26.25 -17.02 5.90
C GLY A 332 27.15 -16.16 5.02
N SER A 333 27.37 -16.54 3.74
CA SER A 333 28.08 -15.70 2.77
C SER A 333 27.87 -16.17 1.34
N GLU A 334 27.98 -15.24 0.38
CA GLU A 334 27.90 -15.53 -1.05
C GLU A 334 28.90 -16.62 -1.50
N ALA A 335 30.14 -16.57 -0.99
CA ALA A 335 31.17 -17.56 -1.34
C ALA A 335 30.76 -18.99 -0.95
N LYS A 336 30.24 -19.18 0.28
CA LYS A 336 29.78 -20.49 0.76
C LYS A 336 28.54 -20.98 0.01
N VAL A 337 27.61 -20.09 -0.33
CA VAL A 337 26.44 -20.42 -1.16
C VAL A 337 26.88 -20.93 -2.51
N LYS A 338 27.88 -20.27 -3.14
CA LYS A 338 28.43 -20.66 -4.42
C LYS A 338 29.16 -22.00 -4.35
N GLU A 339 29.95 -22.25 -3.32
CA GLU A 339 30.61 -23.54 -3.06
C GLU A 339 29.58 -24.68 -2.88
N ALA A 340 28.47 -24.40 -2.24
CA ALA A 340 27.36 -25.34 -2.06
C ALA A 340 26.51 -25.56 -3.34
N GLY A 341 26.79 -24.84 -4.43
CA GLY A 341 26.06 -24.93 -5.71
C GLY A 341 24.63 -24.37 -5.63
N LYS A 342 24.36 -23.47 -4.68
CA LYS A 342 23.04 -22.86 -4.48
C LYS A 342 22.85 -21.52 -5.18
N MET A 343 23.91 -20.92 -5.68
CA MET A 343 23.82 -19.73 -6.54
C MET A 343 23.31 -20.14 -7.91
N ARG A 344 22.20 -19.57 -8.33
CA ARG A 344 21.58 -19.78 -9.63
C ARG A 344 22.04 -18.71 -10.61
N VAL A 345 22.06 -19.03 -11.89
CA VAL A 345 22.32 -18.10 -12.99
C VAL A 345 21.05 -18.02 -13.82
N GLU A 346 20.42 -16.87 -13.83
CA GLU A 346 19.10 -16.67 -14.42
C GLU A 346 19.15 -15.72 -15.62
N GLY A 347 18.32 -16.01 -16.62
CA GLY A 347 18.19 -15.23 -17.84
C GLY A 347 17.09 -14.15 -17.79
N LYS A 348 16.75 -13.64 -19.00
CA LYS A 348 15.79 -12.53 -19.15
C LYS A 348 14.36 -12.86 -18.72
N GLU A 349 13.97 -14.14 -18.84
CA GLU A 349 12.61 -14.60 -18.53
C GLU A 349 12.40 -14.91 -17.04
N TYR A 350 13.45 -14.80 -16.23
CA TYR A 350 13.34 -15.06 -14.80
C TYR A 350 12.45 -14.02 -14.11
N ILE A 351 11.43 -14.50 -13.42
CA ILE A 351 10.55 -13.67 -12.57
C ILE A 351 11.16 -13.66 -11.17
N VAL A 352 11.55 -12.46 -10.74
CA VAL A 352 12.18 -12.23 -9.44
C VAL A 352 11.25 -12.66 -8.31
N GLN A 353 11.80 -13.38 -7.34
CA GLN A 353 11.07 -13.81 -6.15
C GLN A 353 11.32 -12.86 -4.98
N ASN A 354 10.33 -12.75 -4.09
CA ASN A 354 10.48 -11.95 -2.89
C ASN A 354 11.57 -12.52 -1.98
N GLY A 355 12.61 -11.73 -1.72
CA GLY A 355 13.76 -12.13 -0.91
C GLY A 355 14.98 -12.59 -1.72
N ASP A 356 14.90 -12.62 -3.05
CA ASP A 356 16.09 -12.90 -3.85
C ASP A 356 17.23 -11.91 -3.56
N VAL A 357 18.43 -12.41 -3.32
CA VAL A 357 19.66 -11.61 -3.28
C VAL A 357 20.32 -11.73 -4.66
N MET A 358 20.42 -10.58 -5.36
CA MET A 358 20.72 -10.55 -6.79
C MET A 358 21.98 -9.75 -7.11
N HIS A 359 22.76 -10.28 -8.06
CA HIS A 359 23.86 -9.55 -8.69
C HIS A 359 23.66 -9.55 -10.20
N PHE A 360 23.48 -8.37 -10.80
CA PHE A 360 23.23 -8.24 -12.24
C PHE A 360 24.53 -8.12 -13.02
N ARG A 361 24.62 -8.88 -14.13
CA ARG A 361 25.68 -8.77 -15.12
C ARG A 361 25.10 -8.09 -16.36
N PHE A 362 25.69 -6.99 -16.74
CA PHE A 362 25.25 -6.17 -17.87
C PHE A 362 26.45 -5.67 -18.67
N ASN A 363 26.20 -5.29 -19.91
CA ASN A 363 27.17 -4.65 -20.79
C ASN A 363 26.54 -3.37 -21.35
N VAL A 364 27.25 -2.24 -21.24
CA VAL A 364 26.80 -0.91 -21.71
C VAL A 364 27.61 -0.54 -22.95
#